data_8ecf59d51f123089d84186abc074ed7c
#
_entry.id   8ecf59d51f123089d84186abc074ed7c
#
_cell.length_a   1.000
_cell.length_b   1.000
_cell.length_c   1.000
_cell.angle_alpha   90.00
_cell.angle_beta   90.00
_cell.angle_gamma   90.00
#
_symmetry.space_group_name_H-M   'P 1'
#
loop_
_entity.id
_entity.type
_entity.pdbx_description
1 polymer ?
#
loop_
_entity_poly.entity_id
_entity_poly.type
_entity_poly.pdbx_seq_one_letter_code
_entity_poly.pdbx_strand_id
1 'polypeptide(L)'
;VGERAAREDLENLRTALAGSDLVFVTAGMGGGTGSGAAPVVAQVAKELGALTIGIITKPFAFEGKRRSTVADAAAAELRKHVDTMIVIPNERLLTVVSRQTSMEDSFRIADDVLRQAVQGVSDVITVPGLINLDFADVRTIMRDAGTALMGIGRASGENRALAAAELAIASPLLEVDIRGATGVLVSVAASATVTLHEVNEAVNFVKDRADSDANIIFGTSLDESLGDEIQITVIATGFTEQAPGSRGTYAPTYQPAAAPIAPT
;
A
#
# COMPACT_ATOMS: atom_id res chain seq x y z
N VAL A 1 -12.46 -6.49 23.77
CA VAL A 1 -13.41 -5.37 24.00
C VAL A 1 -13.92 -4.86 22.68
N GLY A 2 -13.06 -4.45 21.75
CA GLY A 2 -13.45 -3.87 20.45
C GLY A 2 -14.30 -4.81 19.60
N GLU A 3 -13.96 -6.09 19.51
CA GLU A 3 -14.76 -7.09 18.80
C GLU A 3 -16.17 -7.19 19.37
N ARG A 4 -16.29 -7.30 20.69
CA ARG A 4 -17.60 -7.41 21.35
C ARG A 4 -18.46 -6.18 21.10
N ALA A 5 -17.87 -4.98 21.22
CA ALA A 5 -18.59 -3.74 20.95
C ALA A 5 -19.08 -3.66 19.49
N ALA A 6 -18.25 -4.04 18.51
CA ALA A 6 -18.67 -4.07 17.11
C ALA A 6 -19.76 -5.13 16.84
N ARG A 7 -19.70 -6.29 17.52
CA ARG A 7 -20.75 -7.33 17.40
C ARG A 7 -22.06 -6.93 18.06
N GLU A 8 -22.02 -6.14 19.12
CA GLU A 8 -23.24 -5.58 19.77
C GLU A 8 -23.96 -4.55 18.87
N ASP A 9 -23.24 -3.95 17.90
CA ASP A 9 -23.76 -2.88 17.03
C ASP A 9 -23.87 -3.30 15.53
N LEU A 10 -23.99 -4.60 15.26
CA LEU A 10 -23.99 -5.16 13.90
C LEU A 10 -25.08 -4.56 13.00
N GLU A 11 -26.27 -4.30 13.49
CA GLU A 11 -27.38 -3.74 12.70
C GLU A 11 -27.08 -2.32 12.21
N ASN A 12 -26.47 -1.50 13.06
CA ASN A 12 -26.03 -0.15 12.66
C ASN A 12 -24.88 -0.23 11.64
N LEU A 13 -23.94 -1.17 11.81
CA LEU A 13 -22.87 -1.40 10.83
C LEU A 13 -23.45 -1.84 9.47
N ARG A 14 -24.41 -2.78 9.45
CA ARG A 14 -25.10 -3.19 8.23
C ARG A 14 -25.82 -2.03 7.55
N THR A 15 -26.51 -1.22 8.33
CA THR A 15 -27.23 -0.05 7.80
C THR A 15 -26.24 0.98 7.21
N ALA A 16 -25.14 1.24 7.89
CA ALA A 16 -24.14 2.21 7.44
C ALA A 16 -23.39 1.77 6.17
N LEU A 17 -23.19 0.47 5.99
CA LEU A 17 -22.46 -0.10 4.86
C LEU A 17 -23.35 -0.55 3.70
N ALA A 18 -24.67 -0.51 3.88
CA ALA A 18 -25.62 -0.97 2.87
C ALA A 18 -25.49 -0.16 1.56
N GLY A 19 -25.43 -0.86 0.43
CA GLY A 19 -25.32 -0.26 -0.90
C GLY A 19 -23.92 0.25 -1.26
N SER A 20 -22.90 0.00 -0.43
CA SER A 20 -21.51 0.32 -0.78
C SER A 20 -20.95 -0.71 -1.76
N ASP A 21 -20.34 -0.24 -2.86
CA ASP A 21 -19.63 -1.09 -3.83
C ASP A 21 -18.21 -1.41 -3.36
N LEU A 22 -17.59 -0.48 -2.62
CA LEU A 22 -16.22 -0.56 -2.10
C LEU A 22 -16.19 -0.09 -0.65
N VAL A 23 -15.53 -0.86 0.21
CA VAL A 23 -15.32 -0.51 1.62
C VAL A 23 -13.84 -0.63 1.97
N PHE A 24 -13.25 0.46 2.43
CA PHE A 24 -11.93 0.47 3.03
C PHE A 24 -12.05 0.29 4.55
N VAL A 25 -11.36 -0.71 5.07
CA VAL A 25 -11.25 -0.94 6.52
C VAL A 25 -9.82 -0.60 6.94
N THR A 26 -9.64 0.57 7.56
CA THR A 26 -8.32 1.04 7.98
C THR A 26 -8.16 1.01 9.48
N ALA A 27 -7.02 0.47 9.97
CA ALA A 27 -6.75 0.43 11.40
C ALA A 27 -5.27 0.28 11.72
N GLY A 28 -4.84 0.89 12.83
CA GLY A 28 -3.60 0.54 13.50
C GLY A 28 -3.82 -0.73 14.34
N MET A 29 -3.04 -1.78 14.06
CA MET A 29 -3.14 -3.06 14.75
C MET A 29 -2.33 -3.07 16.06
N GLY A 30 -2.69 -3.95 16.98
CA GLY A 30 -2.03 -4.11 18.28
C GLY A 30 -2.77 -3.46 19.45
N GLY A 31 -3.77 -2.62 19.15
CA GLY A 31 -4.69 -2.04 20.14
C GLY A 31 -5.97 -2.86 20.34
N GLY A 32 -6.88 -2.34 21.13
CA GLY A 32 -8.16 -3.02 21.43
C GLY A 32 -9.25 -2.78 20.39
N THR A 33 -9.37 -1.53 19.90
CA THR A 33 -10.42 -1.11 18.95
C THR A 33 -10.11 -1.61 17.54
N GLY A 34 -8.98 -1.19 16.95
CA GLY A 34 -8.62 -1.59 15.59
C GLY A 34 -8.48 -3.10 15.42
N SER A 35 -7.73 -3.75 16.33
CA SER A 35 -7.53 -5.20 16.27
C SER A 35 -8.82 -6.01 16.46
N GLY A 36 -9.78 -5.50 17.23
CA GLY A 36 -11.02 -6.23 17.53
C GLY A 36 -12.17 -5.90 16.60
N ALA A 37 -12.36 -4.62 16.24
CA ALA A 37 -13.51 -4.20 15.45
C ALA A 37 -13.29 -4.36 13.93
N ALA A 38 -12.08 -4.13 13.43
CA ALA A 38 -11.82 -4.17 12.00
C ALA A 38 -12.24 -5.50 11.33
N PRO A 39 -11.95 -6.70 11.89
CA PRO A 39 -12.42 -7.96 11.31
C PRO A 39 -13.95 -8.06 11.25
N VAL A 40 -14.66 -7.54 12.26
CA VAL A 40 -16.14 -7.56 12.30
C VAL A 40 -16.71 -6.63 11.22
N VAL A 41 -16.19 -5.43 11.08
CA VAL A 41 -16.61 -4.48 10.04
C VAL A 41 -16.35 -5.06 8.65
N ALA A 42 -15.18 -5.64 8.43
CA ALA A 42 -14.83 -6.27 7.16
C ALA A 42 -15.75 -7.45 6.83
N GLN A 43 -16.08 -8.28 7.82
CA GLN A 43 -17.04 -9.37 7.66
C GLN A 43 -18.39 -8.84 7.17
N VAL A 44 -18.94 -7.80 7.82
CA VAL A 44 -20.21 -7.19 7.43
C VAL A 44 -20.15 -6.63 6.01
N ALA A 45 -19.08 -5.91 5.65
CA ALA A 45 -18.89 -5.36 4.31
C ALA A 45 -18.87 -6.46 3.23
N LYS A 46 -18.13 -7.54 3.48
CA LYS A 46 -18.05 -8.70 2.57
C LYS A 46 -19.39 -9.44 2.45
N GLU A 47 -20.13 -9.61 3.55
CA GLU A 47 -21.48 -10.19 3.54
C GLU A 47 -22.49 -9.36 2.73
N LEU A 48 -22.32 -8.04 2.67
CA LEU A 48 -23.13 -7.13 1.86
C LEU A 48 -22.71 -7.11 0.37
N GLY A 49 -21.63 -7.81 0.00
CA GLY A 49 -21.14 -7.94 -1.38
C GLY A 49 -20.22 -6.81 -1.83
N ALA A 50 -19.82 -5.92 -0.93
CA ALA A 50 -18.86 -4.87 -1.22
C ALA A 50 -17.46 -5.46 -1.47
N LEU A 51 -16.70 -4.87 -2.41
CA LEU A 51 -15.27 -5.11 -2.48
C LEU A 51 -14.63 -4.56 -1.21
N THR A 52 -14.01 -5.42 -0.42
CA THR A 52 -13.52 -5.05 0.91
C THR A 52 -11.99 -5.05 0.93
N ILE A 53 -11.40 -3.87 1.15
CA ILE A 53 -9.95 -3.69 1.19
C ILE A 53 -9.53 -3.31 2.60
N GLY A 54 -8.70 -4.15 3.23
CA GLY A 54 -8.08 -3.86 4.51
C GLY A 54 -6.76 -3.11 4.32
N ILE A 55 -6.57 -1.97 4.99
CA ILE A 55 -5.30 -1.23 4.99
C ILE A 55 -4.89 -1.02 6.44
N ILE A 56 -3.84 -1.69 6.87
CA ILE A 56 -3.47 -1.73 8.28
C ILE A 56 -2.01 -1.37 8.51
N THR A 57 -1.73 -0.77 9.66
CA THR A 57 -0.36 -0.61 10.14
C THR A 57 -0.04 -1.63 11.22
N LYS A 58 1.19 -2.15 11.22
CA LYS A 58 1.76 -2.91 12.33
C LYS A 58 2.57 -1.98 13.23
N PRO A 59 2.55 -2.20 14.56
CA PRO A 59 3.23 -1.32 15.52
C PRO A 59 4.75 -1.31 15.32
N PHE A 60 5.38 -0.23 15.74
CA PHE A 60 6.83 -0.15 15.85
C PHE A 60 7.37 -1.16 16.89
N ALA A 61 8.61 -1.60 16.72
CA ALA A 61 9.26 -2.55 17.63
C ALA A 61 9.33 -2.03 19.08
N PHE A 62 9.52 -0.72 19.26
CA PHE A 62 9.57 -0.10 20.59
C PHE A 62 8.23 -0.11 21.34
N GLU A 63 7.10 -0.34 20.65
CA GLU A 63 5.77 -0.46 21.27
C GLU A 63 5.59 -1.79 22.02
N GLY A 64 6.52 -2.72 21.86
CA GLY A 64 6.67 -3.92 22.64
C GLY A 64 6.04 -5.18 22.01
N LYS A 65 6.62 -6.32 22.38
CA LYS A 65 6.29 -7.65 21.83
C LYS A 65 4.81 -8.03 21.99
N ARG A 66 4.19 -7.66 23.11
CA ARG A 66 2.77 -7.96 23.35
C ARG A 66 1.88 -7.29 22.30
N ARG A 67 2.18 -6.04 21.95
CA ARG A 67 1.41 -5.28 20.95
C ARG A 67 1.60 -5.85 19.57
N SER A 68 2.82 -6.25 19.21
CA SER A 68 3.12 -6.94 17.94
C SER A 68 2.38 -8.27 17.82
N THR A 69 2.38 -9.12 18.88
CA THR A 69 1.65 -10.40 18.87
C THR A 69 0.13 -10.20 18.68
N VAL A 70 -0.44 -9.19 19.33
CA VAL A 70 -1.87 -8.85 19.14
C VAL A 70 -2.13 -8.37 17.72
N ALA A 71 -1.21 -7.57 17.15
CA ALA A 71 -1.31 -7.07 15.79
C ALA A 71 -1.28 -8.20 14.76
N ASP A 72 -0.37 -9.16 14.92
CA ASP A 72 -0.24 -10.30 14.01
C ASP A 72 -1.48 -11.19 14.04
N ALA A 73 -2.01 -11.48 15.22
CA ALA A 73 -3.23 -12.26 15.38
C ALA A 73 -4.45 -11.54 14.75
N ALA A 74 -4.57 -10.24 14.97
CA ALA A 74 -5.65 -9.42 14.42
C ALA A 74 -5.56 -9.28 12.89
N ALA A 75 -4.36 -9.12 12.35
CA ALA A 75 -4.13 -9.09 10.90
C ALA A 75 -4.51 -10.43 10.24
N ALA A 76 -4.15 -11.57 10.86
CA ALA A 76 -4.52 -12.88 10.40
C ALA A 76 -6.05 -13.10 10.42
N GLU A 77 -6.74 -12.55 11.41
CA GLU A 77 -8.21 -12.62 11.49
C GLU A 77 -8.86 -11.73 10.42
N LEU A 78 -8.40 -10.46 10.30
CA LEU A 78 -8.92 -9.52 9.29
C LEU A 78 -8.77 -10.08 7.87
N ARG A 79 -7.65 -10.73 7.56
CA ARG A 79 -7.37 -11.32 6.24
C ARG A 79 -8.45 -12.28 5.76
N LYS A 80 -9.13 -12.97 6.66
CA LYS A 80 -10.23 -13.91 6.31
C LYS A 80 -11.47 -13.20 5.79
N HIS A 81 -11.61 -11.90 6.10
CA HIS A 81 -12.80 -11.11 5.87
C HIS A 81 -12.62 -9.99 4.85
N VAL A 82 -11.43 -9.85 4.25
CA VAL A 82 -11.16 -8.88 3.19
C VAL A 82 -10.84 -9.58 1.87
N ASP A 83 -11.03 -8.90 0.76
CA ASP A 83 -10.60 -9.37 -0.57
C ASP A 83 -9.11 -9.13 -0.77
N THR A 84 -8.66 -7.93 -0.37
CA THR A 84 -7.24 -7.53 -0.42
C THR A 84 -6.85 -6.91 0.90
N MET A 85 -5.65 -7.22 1.37
CA MET A 85 -5.08 -6.64 2.59
C MET A 85 -3.72 -6.02 2.31
N ILE A 86 -3.62 -4.71 2.46
CA ILE A 86 -2.36 -3.95 2.44
C ILE A 86 -1.86 -3.83 3.88
N VAL A 87 -0.65 -4.32 4.13
CA VAL A 87 -0.01 -4.26 5.44
C VAL A 87 1.17 -3.30 5.39
N ILE A 88 1.18 -2.32 6.27
CA ILE A 88 2.24 -1.32 6.38
C ILE A 88 2.96 -1.53 7.72
N PRO A 89 4.15 -2.15 7.73
CA PRO A 89 4.95 -2.26 8.94
C PRO A 89 5.54 -0.89 9.30
N ASN A 90 5.14 -0.31 10.44
CA ASN A 90 5.67 1.00 10.86
C ASN A 90 7.21 0.99 10.98
N GLU A 91 7.81 -0.15 11.30
CA GLU A 91 9.27 -0.31 11.36
C GLU A 91 9.96 0.06 10.04
N ARG A 92 9.31 -0.17 8.91
CA ARG A 92 9.84 0.20 7.58
C ARG A 92 9.86 1.71 7.37
N LEU A 93 8.98 2.44 8.03
CA LEU A 93 8.96 3.91 7.96
C LEU A 93 10.20 4.51 8.61
N LEU A 94 10.81 3.85 9.59
CA LEU A 94 12.05 4.30 10.21
C LEU A 94 13.24 4.37 9.22
N THR A 95 13.16 3.66 8.11
CA THR A 95 14.21 3.70 7.08
C THR A 95 14.11 4.94 6.18
N VAL A 96 12.95 5.58 6.13
CA VAL A 96 12.71 6.78 5.29
C VAL A 96 12.64 8.07 6.09
N VAL A 97 12.51 7.99 7.43
CA VAL A 97 12.49 9.16 8.29
C VAL A 97 13.89 9.55 8.77
N SER A 98 14.08 10.85 9.04
CA SER A 98 15.31 11.34 9.65
C SER A 98 15.47 10.83 11.09
N ARG A 99 16.70 10.61 11.55
CA ARG A 99 17.00 10.30 12.96
C ARG A 99 16.55 11.39 13.94
N GLN A 100 16.29 12.60 13.45
CA GLN A 100 15.81 13.74 14.22
C GLN A 100 14.28 13.87 14.22
N THR A 101 13.57 13.00 13.49
CA THR A 101 12.10 13.01 13.42
C THR A 101 11.53 12.68 14.79
N SER A 102 10.59 13.50 15.27
CA SER A 102 9.94 13.27 16.54
C SER A 102 9.07 12.02 16.53
N MET A 103 8.76 11.47 17.71
CA MET A 103 7.83 10.34 17.81
C MET A 103 6.46 10.70 17.24
N GLU A 104 5.96 11.90 17.52
CA GLU A 104 4.67 12.38 17.01
C GLU A 104 4.67 12.44 15.48
N ASP A 105 5.73 12.99 14.89
CA ASP A 105 5.85 13.06 13.42
C ASP A 105 5.98 11.68 12.79
N SER A 106 6.62 10.72 13.47
CA SER A 106 6.70 9.33 13.00
C SER A 106 5.33 8.68 12.92
N PHE A 107 4.43 8.94 13.88
CA PHE A 107 3.05 8.47 13.79
C PHE A 107 2.25 9.20 12.71
N ARG A 108 2.47 10.52 12.54
CA ARG A 108 1.84 11.27 11.43
C ARG A 108 2.24 10.72 10.06
N ILE A 109 3.49 10.32 9.90
CA ILE A 109 3.97 9.68 8.66
C ILE A 109 3.26 8.34 8.43
N ALA A 110 3.07 7.54 9.48
CA ALA A 110 2.31 6.30 9.37
C ALA A 110 0.85 6.55 8.97
N ASP A 111 0.20 7.55 9.55
CA ASP A 111 -1.16 7.96 9.18
C ASP A 111 -1.23 8.49 7.74
N ASP A 112 -0.22 9.25 7.30
CA ASP A 112 -0.15 9.76 5.93
C ASP A 112 0.03 8.65 4.90
N VAL A 113 0.81 7.62 5.20
CA VAL A 113 0.95 6.44 4.34
C VAL A 113 -0.38 5.69 4.22
N LEU A 114 -1.14 5.53 5.32
CA LEU A 114 -2.49 4.95 5.27
C LEU A 114 -3.42 5.79 4.38
N ARG A 115 -3.39 7.12 4.54
CA ARG A 115 -4.17 8.04 3.73
C ARG A 115 -3.82 7.92 2.24
N GLN A 116 -2.53 7.90 1.90
CA GLN A 116 -2.05 7.74 0.53
C GLN A 116 -2.43 6.37 -0.06
N ALA A 117 -2.45 5.32 0.75
CA ALA A 117 -2.90 4.00 0.31
C ALA A 117 -4.38 3.99 -0.07
N VAL A 118 -5.24 4.61 0.75
CA VAL A 118 -6.67 4.78 0.42
C VAL A 118 -6.84 5.63 -0.83
N GLN A 119 -6.15 6.77 -0.90
CA GLN A 119 -6.22 7.68 -2.04
C GLN A 119 -5.75 7.02 -3.34
N GLY A 120 -4.63 6.30 -3.31
CA GLY A 120 -4.08 5.63 -4.50
C GLY A 120 -5.05 4.65 -5.16
N VAL A 121 -6.01 4.09 -4.42
CA VAL A 121 -7.07 3.24 -4.97
C VAL A 121 -8.33 4.05 -5.27
N SER A 122 -8.73 4.95 -4.36
CA SER A 122 -9.96 5.70 -4.48
C SER A 122 -9.92 6.71 -5.63
N ASP A 123 -8.83 7.48 -5.74
CA ASP A 123 -8.76 8.61 -6.67
C ASP A 123 -8.79 8.15 -8.13
N VAL A 124 -8.19 7.02 -8.46
CA VAL A 124 -8.25 6.47 -9.83
C VAL A 124 -9.65 6.05 -10.27
N ILE A 125 -10.57 5.87 -9.30
CA ILE A 125 -11.97 5.50 -9.55
C ILE A 125 -12.86 6.74 -9.52
N THR A 126 -12.62 7.66 -8.57
CA THR A 126 -13.57 8.74 -8.23
C THR A 126 -13.16 10.10 -8.75
N VAL A 127 -11.86 10.33 -8.97
CA VAL A 127 -11.35 11.63 -9.47
C VAL A 127 -11.18 11.57 -10.98
N PRO A 128 -11.81 12.45 -11.74
CA PRO A 128 -11.62 12.53 -13.17
C PRO A 128 -10.16 12.82 -13.51
N GLY A 129 -9.55 11.96 -14.32
CA GLY A 129 -8.19 12.11 -14.83
C GLY A 129 -8.15 12.05 -16.35
N LEU A 130 -6.94 12.04 -16.91
CA LEU A 130 -6.73 11.84 -18.35
C LEU A 130 -7.08 10.42 -18.78
N ILE A 131 -6.84 9.44 -17.90
CA ILE A 131 -7.15 8.03 -18.11
C ILE A 131 -7.87 7.55 -16.86
N ASN A 132 -9.16 7.25 -17.01
CA ASN A 132 -9.99 6.78 -15.90
C ASN A 132 -10.08 5.25 -15.95
N LEU A 133 -10.04 4.65 -14.78
CA LEU A 133 -10.31 3.22 -14.61
C LEU A 133 -11.78 2.98 -14.30
N ASP A 134 -12.32 1.92 -14.87
CA ASP A 134 -13.62 1.39 -14.45
C ASP A 134 -13.43 0.65 -13.11
N PHE A 135 -14.42 0.81 -12.22
CA PHE A 135 -14.46 0.06 -10.96
C PHE A 135 -14.40 -1.45 -11.17
N ALA A 136 -14.93 -1.96 -12.30
CA ALA A 136 -14.87 -3.37 -12.66
C ALA A 136 -13.42 -3.86 -12.83
N ASP A 137 -12.54 -3.03 -13.40
CA ASP A 137 -11.12 -3.36 -13.58
C ASP A 137 -10.40 -3.45 -12.24
N VAL A 138 -10.62 -2.46 -11.36
CA VAL A 138 -10.07 -2.46 -10.00
C VAL A 138 -10.58 -3.67 -9.22
N ARG A 139 -11.88 -3.98 -9.31
CA ARG A 139 -12.48 -5.16 -8.68
C ARG A 139 -11.81 -6.45 -9.14
N THR A 140 -11.48 -6.57 -10.43
CA THR A 140 -10.85 -7.77 -11.00
C THR A 140 -9.48 -8.04 -10.40
N ILE A 141 -8.68 -7.00 -10.15
CA ILE A 141 -7.33 -7.14 -9.57
C ILE A 141 -7.38 -7.32 -8.05
N MET A 142 -8.35 -6.69 -7.37
CA MET A 142 -8.39 -6.64 -5.91
C MET A 142 -9.25 -7.74 -5.29
N ARG A 143 -10.17 -8.35 -6.04
CA ARG A 143 -11.06 -9.37 -5.49
C ARG A 143 -10.31 -10.66 -5.19
N ASP A 144 -10.43 -11.15 -3.96
CA ASP A 144 -9.79 -12.36 -3.44
C ASP A 144 -8.27 -12.42 -3.70
N ALA A 145 -7.63 -11.26 -3.84
CA ALA A 145 -6.20 -11.14 -4.16
C ALA A 145 -5.27 -11.38 -2.96
N GLY A 146 -5.81 -11.45 -1.75
CA GLY A 146 -5.06 -11.78 -0.54
C GLY A 146 -4.18 -10.63 -0.05
N THR A 147 -2.89 -10.84 0.11
CA THR A 147 -1.96 -9.79 0.54
C THR A 147 -1.52 -8.95 -0.65
N ALA A 148 -1.60 -7.63 -0.49
CA ALA A 148 -1.07 -6.66 -1.43
C ALA A 148 0.08 -5.88 -0.81
N LEU A 149 1.01 -5.48 -1.65
CA LEU A 149 2.13 -4.61 -1.30
C LEU A 149 1.96 -3.27 -2.02
N MET A 150 2.41 -2.21 -1.37
CA MET A 150 2.27 -0.87 -1.90
C MET A 150 3.61 -0.13 -1.88
N GLY A 151 3.92 0.55 -2.97
CA GLY A 151 5.01 1.49 -3.04
C GLY A 151 4.52 2.86 -3.51
N ILE A 152 5.12 3.91 -2.98
CA ILE A 152 4.80 5.28 -3.33
C ILE A 152 6.11 5.99 -3.67
N GLY A 153 6.11 6.72 -4.78
CA GLY A 153 7.21 7.59 -5.17
C GLY A 153 6.70 8.96 -5.58
N ARG A 154 7.45 10.00 -5.23
CA ARG A 154 7.21 11.38 -5.64
C ARG A 154 8.48 11.97 -6.23
N ALA A 155 8.35 12.70 -7.31
CA ALA A 155 9.44 13.42 -7.92
C ALA A 155 8.97 14.67 -8.66
N SER A 156 9.88 15.62 -8.86
CA SER A 156 9.69 16.85 -9.60
C SER A 156 10.81 17.07 -10.61
N GLY A 157 10.66 18.01 -11.51
CA GLY A 157 11.67 18.39 -12.50
C GLY A 157 11.70 17.49 -13.75
N GLU A 158 12.83 17.50 -14.46
CA GLU A 158 13.03 16.69 -15.66
C GLU A 158 13.00 15.19 -15.32
N ASN A 159 12.30 14.38 -16.12
CA ASN A 159 12.10 12.94 -15.90
C ASN A 159 11.37 12.57 -14.58
N ARG A 160 10.56 13.49 -14.04
CA ARG A 160 9.84 13.31 -12.77
C ARG A 160 9.00 12.02 -12.74
N ALA A 161 8.38 11.64 -13.83
CA ALA A 161 7.53 10.45 -13.90
C ALA A 161 8.35 9.15 -13.75
N LEU A 162 9.47 9.06 -14.47
CA LEU A 162 10.38 7.92 -14.35
C LEU A 162 10.99 7.85 -12.93
N ALA A 163 11.47 8.98 -12.42
CA ALA A 163 12.04 9.06 -11.07
C ALA A 163 11.01 8.68 -9.99
N ALA A 164 9.76 9.13 -10.12
CA ALA A 164 8.69 8.74 -9.20
C ALA A 164 8.37 7.23 -9.29
N ALA A 165 8.35 6.65 -10.50
CA ALA A 165 8.15 5.21 -10.68
C ALA A 165 9.30 4.39 -10.08
N GLU A 166 10.54 4.84 -10.24
CA GLU A 166 11.71 4.20 -9.61
C GLU A 166 11.61 4.22 -8.08
N LEU A 167 11.27 5.37 -7.50
CA LEU A 167 11.07 5.50 -6.05
C LEU A 167 9.91 4.65 -5.54
N ALA A 168 8.82 4.55 -6.30
CA ALA A 168 7.69 3.71 -5.94
C ALA A 168 8.07 2.23 -5.87
N ILE A 169 8.81 1.73 -6.87
CA ILE A 169 9.25 0.32 -6.90
C ILE A 169 10.36 0.06 -5.86
N ALA A 170 11.24 1.02 -5.63
CA ALA A 170 12.30 0.93 -4.63
C ALA A 170 11.81 1.23 -3.20
N SER A 171 10.52 1.50 -3.02
CA SER A 171 9.94 1.86 -1.74
C SER A 171 10.18 0.76 -0.69
N PRO A 172 10.67 1.09 0.51
CA PRO A 172 10.87 0.11 1.59
C PRO A 172 9.55 -0.47 2.11
N LEU A 173 8.40 0.09 1.72
CA LEU A 173 7.07 -0.45 2.01
C LEU A 173 6.75 -1.70 1.15
N LEU A 174 7.42 -1.86 0.01
CA LEU A 174 7.43 -3.10 -0.75
C LEU A 174 8.41 -4.07 -0.07
N GLU A 175 7.91 -5.07 0.63
CA GLU A 175 8.75 -6.06 1.34
C GLU A 175 9.42 -7.05 0.39
N VAL A 176 8.88 -7.19 -0.81
CA VAL A 176 9.38 -8.09 -1.87
C VAL A 176 9.32 -7.40 -3.23
N ASP A 177 10.04 -7.94 -4.18
CA ASP A 177 10.01 -7.51 -5.58
C ASP A 177 8.57 -7.69 -6.15
N ILE A 178 8.11 -6.75 -6.96
CA ILE A 178 6.82 -6.84 -7.65
C ILE A 178 6.76 -7.99 -8.65
N ARG A 179 7.90 -8.57 -9.01
CA ARG A 179 7.99 -9.84 -9.75
C ARG A 179 7.36 -10.96 -8.95
N GLY A 180 6.29 -11.51 -9.41
CA GLY A 180 5.48 -12.55 -8.72
C GLY A 180 4.10 -12.04 -8.32
N ALA A 181 3.82 -10.76 -8.53
CA ALA A 181 2.46 -10.25 -8.46
C ALA A 181 1.69 -10.65 -9.73
N THR A 182 0.48 -11.16 -9.58
CA THR A 182 -0.41 -11.46 -10.71
C THR A 182 -1.28 -10.28 -11.10
N GLY A 183 -1.41 -9.27 -10.25
CA GLY A 183 -2.12 -8.03 -10.53
C GLY A 183 -1.33 -6.82 -10.05
N VAL A 184 -1.29 -5.76 -10.85
CA VAL A 184 -0.63 -4.50 -10.49
C VAL A 184 -1.54 -3.34 -10.85
N LEU A 185 -1.83 -2.49 -9.86
CA LEU A 185 -2.50 -1.21 -10.04
C LEU A 185 -1.45 -0.09 -9.98
N VAL A 186 -1.40 0.74 -11.01
CA VAL A 186 -0.56 1.94 -11.05
C VAL A 186 -1.45 3.18 -11.04
N SER A 187 -1.36 3.96 -9.98
CA SER A 187 -2.02 5.25 -9.86
C SER A 187 -1.01 6.36 -10.10
N VAL A 188 -1.30 7.27 -11.03
CA VAL A 188 -0.49 8.44 -11.33
C VAL A 188 -1.28 9.70 -10.97
N ALA A 189 -0.88 10.36 -9.90
CA ALA A 189 -1.45 11.65 -9.49
C ALA A 189 -0.51 12.79 -9.89
N ALA A 190 -1.02 13.79 -10.58
CA ALA A 190 -0.26 14.94 -11.04
C ALA A 190 -1.18 16.14 -11.33
N SER A 191 -0.60 17.33 -11.44
CA SER A 191 -1.33 18.50 -11.94
C SER A 191 -1.64 18.39 -13.44
N ALA A 192 -2.41 19.31 -13.98
CA ALA A 192 -2.78 19.33 -15.40
C ALA A 192 -1.59 19.47 -16.37
N THR A 193 -0.38 19.68 -15.86
CA THR A 193 0.86 19.78 -16.67
C THR A 193 1.42 18.43 -17.10
N VAL A 194 0.89 17.32 -16.55
CA VAL A 194 1.37 15.98 -16.89
C VAL A 194 1.10 15.65 -18.36
N THR A 195 2.09 15.07 -19.01
CA THR A 195 2.01 14.66 -20.41
C THR A 195 1.72 13.18 -20.55
N LEU A 196 1.12 12.79 -21.66
CA LEU A 196 0.91 11.37 -21.99
C LEU A 196 2.25 10.62 -22.08
N HIS A 197 3.30 11.27 -22.52
CA HIS A 197 4.63 10.67 -22.62
C HIS A 197 5.19 10.31 -21.24
N GLU A 198 5.08 11.20 -20.26
CA GLU A 198 5.49 10.96 -18.87
C GLU A 198 4.72 9.78 -18.26
N VAL A 199 3.39 9.73 -18.44
CA VAL A 199 2.56 8.63 -17.95
C VAL A 199 2.98 7.31 -18.59
N ASN A 200 3.16 7.28 -19.90
CA ASN A 200 3.57 6.09 -20.64
C ASN A 200 4.94 5.58 -20.20
N GLU A 201 5.90 6.47 -19.99
CA GLU A 201 7.25 6.12 -19.53
C GLU A 201 7.22 5.47 -18.14
N ALA A 202 6.49 6.08 -17.20
CA ALA A 202 6.34 5.55 -15.86
C ALA A 202 5.65 4.18 -15.83
N VAL A 203 4.56 4.02 -16.59
CA VAL A 203 3.80 2.76 -16.66
C VAL A 203 4.64 1.64 -17.30
N ASN A 204 5.37 1.94 -18.38
CA ASN A 204 6.26 0.96 -19.01
C ASN A 204 7.40 0.55 -18.06
N PHE A 205 7.95 1.49 -17.29
CA PHE A 205 8.96 1.18 -16.28
C PHE A 205 8.47 0.19 -15.22
N VAL A 206 7.24 0.35 -14.75
CA VAL A 206 6.61 -0.59 -13.81
C VAL A 206 6.35 -1.94 -14.48
N LYS A 207 5.82 -1.91 -15.71
CA LYS A 207 5.50 -3.10 -16.51
C LYS A 207 6.73 -3.97 -16.76
N ASP A 208 7.87 -3.38 -17.10
CA ASP A 208 9.12 -4.11 -17.36
C ASP A 208 9.68 -4.81 -16.13
N ARG A 209 9.19 -4.46 -14.93
CA ARG A 209 9.60 -5.05 -13.65
C ARG A 209 8.57 -5.98 -13.04
N ALA A 210 7.34 -5.97 -13.52
CA ALA A 210 6.31 -6.92 -13.14
C ALA A 210 6.52 -8.26 -13.88
N ASP A 211 5.77 -9.29 -13.50
CA ASP A 211 5.74 -10.54 -14.24
C ASP A 211 5.14 -10.33 -15.62
N SER A 212 5.61 -11.09 -16.63
CA SER A 212 5.09 -11.02 -18.00
C SER A 212 3.59 -11.31 -18.10
N ASP A 213 3.08 -12.13 -17.18
CA ASP A 213 1.69 -12.58 -17.14
C ASP A 213 0.83 -11.73 -16.17
N ALA A 214 1.43 -10.70 -15.52
CA ALA A 214 0.71 -9.83 -14.61
C ALA A 214 -0.35 -9.00 -15.35
N ASN A 215 -1.54 -8.94 -14.76
CA ASN A 215 -2.58 -8.01 -15.21
C ASN A 215 -2.27 -6.61 -14.65
N ILE A 216 -1.86 -5.69 -15.52
CA ILE A 216 -1.47 -4.33 -15.11
C ILE A 216 -2.55 -3.36 -15.57
N ILE A 217 -3.17 -2.70 -14.61
CA ILE A 217 -4.07 -1.58 -14.86
C ILE A 217 -3.44 -0.29 -14.36
N PHE A 218 -3.72 0.81 -15.05
CA PHE A 218 -3.25 2.12 -14.64
C PHE A 218 -4.31 3.18 -14.84
N GLY A 219 -4.30 4.18 -13.97
CA GLY A 219 -5.16 5.34 -14.07
C GLY A 219 -4.43 6.61 -13.64
N THR A 220 -5.01 7.74 -14.05
CA THR A 220 -4.48 9.05 -13.70
C THR A 220 -5.52 9.81 -12.88
N SER A 221 -5.09 10.58 -11.90
CA SER A 221 -5.92 11.53 -11.17
C SER A 221 -5.29 12.93 -11.22
N LEU A 222 -6.12 13.96 -11.35
CA LEU A 222 -5.67 15.33 -11.34
C LEU A 222 -5.65 15.84 -9.90
N ASP A 223 -4.47 16.29 -9.45
CA ASP A 223 -4.26 16.93 -8.15
C ASP A 223 -3.39 18.17 -8.31
N GLU A 224 -4.04 19.33 -8.38
CA GLU A 224 -3.35 20.61 -8.55
C GLU A 224 -2.47 20.99 -7.34
N SER A 225 -2.67 20.35 -6.18
CA SER A 225 -1.84 20.60 -5.00
C SER A 225 -0.40 20.08 -5.15
N LEU A 226 -0.17 19.16 -6.08
CA LEU A 226 1.16 18.62 -6.40
C LEU A 226 2.03 19.60 -7.20
N GLY A 227 1.43 20.59 -7.88
CA GLY A 227 2.18 21.56 -8.68
C GLY A 227 3.06 20.90 -9.74
N ASP A 228 4.38 20.96 -9.57
CA ASP A 228 5.36 20.35 -10.49
C ASP A 228 5.71 18.89 -10.09
N GLU A 229 5.18 18.38 -8.99
CA GLU A 229 5.43 17.01 -8.57
C GLU A 229 4.50 16.02 -9.30
N ILE A 230 5.00 14.81 -9.50
CA ILE A 230 4.22 13.62 -9.85
C ILE A 230 4.31 12.64 -8.69
N GLN A 231 3.17 12.09 -8.27
CA GLN A 231 3.11 10.96 -7.35
C GLN A 231 2.69 9.70 -8.10
N ILE A 232 3.46 8.65 -7.95
CA ILE A 232 3.12 7.31 -8.46
C ILE A 232 2.92 6.38 -7.28
N THR A 233 1.77 5.72 -7.25
CA THR A 233 1.45 4.67 -6.29
C THR A 233 1.32 3.36 -7.06
N VAL A 234 2.10 2.37 -6.65
CA VAL A 234 2.06 1.01 -7.21
C VAL A 234 1.49 0.07 -6.15
N ILE A 235 0.44 -0.64 -6.49
CA ILE A 235 -0.14 -1.67 -5.61
C ILE A 235 -0.04 -3.00 -6.35
N ALA A 236 0.75 -3.90 -5.80
CA ALA A 236 0.98 -5.23 -6.34
C ALA A 236 0.21 -6.28 -5.53
N THR A 237 -0.52 -7.16 -6.22
CA THR A 237 -1.44 -8.13 -5.63
C THR A 237 -1.22 -9.53 -6.18
N GLY A 238 -1.86 -10.52 -5.56
CA GLY A 238 -1.90 -11.89 -6.09
C GLY A 238 -0.56 -12.61 -6.00
N PHE A 239 0.25 -12.28 -5.00
CA PHE A 239 1.47 -13.04 -4.72
C PHE A 239 1.10 -14.46 -4.33
N THR A 240 1.66 -15.45 -5.05
CA THR A 240 1.57 -16.85 -4.62
C THR A 240 2.22 -16.97 -3.24
N GLU A 241 1.50 -17.49 -2.26
CA GLU A 241 2.06 -17.80 -0.95
C GLU A 241 3.23 -18.77 -1.13
N GLN A 242 4.45 -18.26 -1.20
CA GLN A 242 5.61 -19.10 -1.02
C GLN A 242 5.59 -19.55 0.43
N ALA A 243 5.59 -20.86 0.63
CA ALA A 243 5.66 -21.48 1.96
C ALA A 243 6.79 -20.83 2.77
N PRO A 244 6.62 -20.58 4.08
CA PRO A 244 7.64 -19.97 4.91
C PRO A 244 8.89 -20.86 4.96
N GLY A 245 9.86 -20.61 4.09
CA GLY A 245 11.08 -21.44 3.98
C GLY A 245 12.15 -20.96 3.02
N SER A 246 11.88 -20.12 2.05
CA SER A 246 12.91 -19.61 1.15
C SER A 246 13.30 -18.16 1.49
N ARG A 247 13.98 -17.97 2.61
CA ARG A 247 14.76 -16.76 2.84
C ARG A 247 15.95 -16.81 1.89
N GLY A 248 15.82 -16.18 0.73
CA GLY A 248 16.99 -15.75 -0.01
C GLY A 248 17.76 -14.77 0.88
N THR A 249 18.83 -15.24 1.50
CA THR A 249 19.79 -14.39 2.21
C THR A 249 20.46 -13.51 1.18
N TYR A 250 19.91 -12.33 0.95
CA TYR A 250 20.63 -11.27 0.28
C TYR A 250 21.61 -10.70 1.32
N ALA A 251 22.82 -11.25 1.34
CA ALA A 251 23.93 -10.64 2.04
C ALA A 251 24.42 -9.48 1.16
N PRO A 252 24.35 -8.22 1.61
CA PRO A 252 25.00 -7.13 0.90
C PRO A 252 26.50 -7.40 0.96
N THR A 253 27.12 -7.70 -0.17
CA THR A 253 28.58 -7.70 -0.32
C THR A 253 29.07 -6.27 -0.19
N TYR A 254 29.39 -5.88 1.04
CA TYR A 254 30.15 -4.67 1.30
C TYR A 254 31.57 -4.91 0.76
N GLN A 255 31.91 -4.31 -0.36
CA GLN A 255 33.27 -4.17 -0.83
C GLN A 255 33.86 -2.92 -0.19
N PRO A 256 34.83 -3.03 0.74
CA PRO A 256 35.49 -1.85 1.26
C PRO A 256 36.33 -1.21 0.13
N ALA A 257 36.13 0.10 -0.04
CA ALA A 257 36.92 0.90 -0.95
C ALA A 257 38.42 0.74 -0.61
N ALA A 258 39.24 0.49 -1.66
CA ALA A 258 40.69 0.35 -1.53
C ALA A 258 41.29 1.62 -0.88
N ALA A 259 42.15 1.40 0.12
CA ALA A 259 42.88 2.48 0.77
C ALA A 259 43.80 3.20 -0.23
N PRO A 260 43.95 4.53 -0.14
CA PRO A 260 44.86 5.27 -1.02
C PRO A 260 46.30 4.85 -0.76
N ILE A 261 47.02 4.55 -1.84
CA ILE A 261 48.47 4.25 -1.86
C ILE A 261 49.20 5.54 -1.45
N ALA A 262 50.02 5.45 -0.39
CA ALA A 262 50.88 6.54 0.02
C ALA A 262 51.97 6.81 -1.04
N PRO A 263 52.33 8.08 -1.35
CA PRO A 263 53.39 8.39 -2.26
C PRO A 263 54.74 8.12 -1.61
N THR A 264 55.63 7.47 -2.36
CA THR A 264 57.09 7.26 -2.08
C THR A 264 57.86 8.55 -2.22
#